data_8981553ae914500cb51fe8f34d02a3cd
#
_entry.id   8981553ae914500cb51fe8f34d02a3cd
#
_cell.length_a   1.000
_cell.length_b   1.000
_cell.length_c   1.000
_cell.angle_alpha   90.00
_cell.angle_beta   90.00
_cell.angle_gamma   90.00
#
_symmetry.space_group_name_H-M   'P 1'
#
loop_
_entity.id
_entity.type
_entity.pdbx_description
1 polymer ?
#
loop_
_entity_poly.entity_id
_entity_poly.type
_entity_poly.pdbx_seq_one_letter_code
_entity_poly.pdbx_strand_id
1 'polypeptide(L)'
;FLSEALHQISRGITPGSPNKNPFKLGKIAKERTKYITPIKNYPENTDLVVQYVYSNPMPTNRGSDRGLTDARSINVTLQHTILQLPKNEYKPRFEDPRIGYFSTQTTDMTSPDDVTPYRDMIHRWNLEKKDPGQTKSEVKKPITWWIENTTPNEFREVVKEGVLLWNKAFEQAGFINAIEVKIQPDDADWDAGDIRYNVLRWTSSPNPPFGGYGPSFVNPRTGEILGADIMLEYVYF
;
A
#
# COMPACT_ATOMS: atom_id res chain seq x y z
N PHE A 1 -17.68 -7.06 -1.62
CA PHE A 1 -16.36 -7.41 -1.06
C PHE A 1 -15.64 -8.48 -1.87
N LEU A 2 -16.24 -9.67 -2.01
CA LEU A 2 -15.67 -10.78 -2.79
C LEU A 2 -15.57 -10.48 -4.29
N SER A 3 -16.49 -9.73 -4.87
CA SER A 3 -16.50 -9.39 -6.30
C SER A 3 -15.37 -8.43 -6.69
N GLU A 4 -15.04 -7.48 -5.82
CA GLU A 4 -13.99 -6.51 -6.06
C GLU A 4 -12.60 -7.14 -5.93
N ALA A 5 -12.40 -7.99 -4.93
CA ALA A 5 -11.20 -8.79 -4.81
C ALA A 5 -10.98 -9.71 -6.03
N LEU A 6 -12.04 -10.32 -6.56
CA LEU A 6 -11.99 -11.14 -7.77
C LEU A 6 -11.52 -10.34 -9.00
N HIS A 7 -11.96 -9.10 -9.13
CA HIS A 7 -11.55 -8.22 -10.23
C HIS A 7 -10.08 -7.81 -10.13
N GLN A 8 -9.59 -7.53 -8.93
CA GLN A 8 -8.18 -7.24 -8.70
C GLN A 8 -7.29 -8.45 -8.92
N ILE A 9 -7.71 -9.64 -8.49
CA ILE A 9 -6.99 -10.90 -8.73
C ILE A 9 -6.86 -11.16 -10.24
N SER A 10 -7.95 -11.01 -10.98
CA SER A 10 -7.93 -11.26 -12.45
C SER A 10 -7.04 -10.26 -13.19
N ARG A 11 -6.88 -9.04 -12.71
CA ARG A 11 -5.94 -8.04 -13.25
C ARG A 11 -4.49 -8.27 -12.81
N GLY A 12 -4.27 -8.70 -11.58
CA GLY A 12 -2.91 -8.89 -11.02
C GLY A 12 -2.23 -10.18 -11.48
N ILE A 13 -3.01 -11.21 -11.84
CA ILE A 13 -2.49 -12.50 -12.28
C ILE A 13 -2.37 -12.59 -13.82
N THR A 14 -2.82 -11.59 -14.55
CA THR A 14 -2.44 -11.39 -15.95
C THR A 14 -1.23 -10.44 -16.03
N PRO A 15 -0.01 -10.90 -15.73
CA PRO A 15 1.16 -10.08 -16.00
C PRO A 15 1.19 -9.86 -17.51
N GLY A 16 1.53 -8.65 -17.94
CA GLY A 16 1.85 -8.35 -19.33
C GLY A 16 3.10 -9.08 -19.84
N SER A 17 3.34 -10.28 -19.34
CA SER A 17 4.36 -11.19 -19.82
C SER A 17 3.88 -11.82 -21.13
N PRO A 18 4.71 -11.87 -22.16
CA PRO A 18 4.42 -12.53 -23.43
C PRO A 18 4.36 -14.06 -23.31
N ASN A 19 3.94 -14.59 -22.18
CA ASN A 19 3.74 -16.00 -21.96
C ASN A 19 2.64 -16.50 -22.90
N LYS A 20 3.01 -17.33 -23.83
CA LYS A 20 2.13 -17.87 -24.89
C LYS A 20 0.94 -18.67 -24.35
N ASN A 21 0.89 -18.99 -23.05
CA ASN A 21 -0.20 -19.70 -22.37
C ASN A 21 -0.48 -19.09 -20.96
N PRO A 22 -1.15 -17.93 -20.88
CA PRO A 22 -1.50 -17.36 -19.59
C PRO A 22 -2.48 -18.29 -18.86
N PHE A 23 -2.34 -18.39 -17.52
CA PHE A 23 -3.33 -19.06 -16.68
C PHE A 23 -4.67 -18.36 -16.83
N LYS A 24 -5.73 -19.15 -16.97
CA LYS A 24 -7.08 -18.67 -16.78
C LYS A 24 -7.59 -19.22 -15.47
N LEU A 25 -7.87 -18.30 -14.53
CA LEU A 25 -8.58 -18.67 -13.32
C LEU A 25 -9.94 -19.24 -13.70
N GLY A 26 -10.29 -20.34 -13.06
CA GLY A 26 -11.60 -20.92 -13.19
C GLY A 26 -12.67 -20.19 -12.39
N LYS A 27 -13.74 -20.90 -12.07
CA LYS A 27 -14.78 -20.38 -11.16
C LYS A 27 -14.31 -20.50 -9.72
N ILE A 28 -14.74 -19.54 -8.88
CA ILE A 28 -14.49 -19.63 -7.46
C ILE A 28 -15.25 -20.82 -6.86
N ALA A 29 -14.52 -21.68 -6.15
CA ALA A 29 -15.08 -22.76 -5.35
C ALA A 29 -15.41 -22.21 -3.96
N LYS A 30 -16.63 -21.69 -3.78
CA LYS A 30 -17.04 -20.98 -2.55
C LYS A 30 -16.91 -21.86 -1.31
N GLU A 31 -17.23 -23.13 -1.43
CA GLU A 31 -17.19 -24.13 -0.37
C GLU A 31 -15.77 -24.48 0.09
N ARG A 32 -14.76 -24.14 -0.71
CA ARG A 32 -13.34 -24.35 -0.44
C ARG A 32 -12.61 -23.06 -0.06
N THR A 33 -13.23 -21.90 -0.32
CA THR A 33 -12.69 -20.59 0.06
C THR A 33 -12.89 -20.38 1.55
N LYS A 34 -11.84 -19.97 2.25
CA LYS A 34 -11.86 -19.85 3.72
C LYS A 34 -11.03 -18.69 4.23
N TYR A 35 -11.39 -18.17 5.39
CA TYR A 35 -10.55 -17.28 6.15
C TYR A 35 -9.40 -18.06 6.80
N ILE A 36 -8.22 -17.44 6.81
CA ILE A 36 -7.07 -17.92 7.57
C ILE A 36 -7.08 -17.18 8.91
N THR A 37 -7.06 -17.93 10.00
CA THR A 37 -7.08 -17.39 11.36
C THR A 37 -5.66 -17.35 11.95
N PRO A 38 -5.38 -16.45 12.90
CA PRO A 38 -6.31 -15.48 13.50
C PRO A 38 -6.57 -14.27 12.58
N ILE A 39 -7.76 -13.66 12.73
CA ILE A 39 -8.04 -12.32 12.20
C ILE A 39 -7.30 -11.32 13.07
N LYS A 40 -6.53 -10.42 12.47
CA LYS A 40 -5.81 -9.39 13.20
C LYS A 40 -6.65 -8.11 13.28
N ASN A 41 -6.97 -7.71 14.50
CA ASN A 41 -7.70 -6.48 14.78
C ASN A 41 -6.78 -5.48 15.45
N TYR A 42 -6.71 -4.29 14.89
CA TYR A 42 -6.00 -3.14 15.44
C TYR A 42 -7.00 -2.01 15.74
N PRO A 43 -6.61 -0.96 16.46
CA PRO A 43 -7.54 0.12 16.81
C PRO A 43 -8.21 0.83 15.63
N GLU A 44 -7.51 0.93 14.48
CA GLU A 44 -7.99 1.69 13.31
C GLU A 44 -8.11 0.84 12.05
N ASN A 45 -7.74 -0.45 12.11
CA ASN A 45 -7.90 -1.38 10.98
C ASN A 45 -8.11 -2.82 11.41
N THR A 46 -8.59 -3.61 10.47
CA THR A 46 -8.72 -5.07 10.60
C THR A 46 -8.15 -5.73 9.36
N ASP A 47 -7.30 -6.73 9.56
CA ASP A 47 -6.70 -7.53 8.50
C ASP A 47 -7.34 -8.91 8.42
N LEU A 48 -7.88 -9.21 7.25
CA LEU A 48 -8.49 -10.49 6.91
C LEU A 48 -7.64 -11.19 5.86
N VAL A 49 -7.09 -12.35 6.18
CA VAL A 49 -6.42 -13.20 5.20
C VAL A 49 -7.40 -14.23 4.68
N VAL A 50 -7.62 -14.25 3.37
CA VAL A 50 -8.57 -15.15 2.72
C VAL A 50 -7.85 -16.01 1.69
N GLN A 51 -8.01 -17.30 1.77
CA GLN A 51 -7.58 -18.24 0.75
C GLN A 51 -8.72 -18.50 -0.22
N TYR A 52 -8.62 -17.92 -1.40
CA TYR A 52 -9.54 -18.17 -2.51
C TYR A 52 -9.13 -19.41 -3.27
N VAL A 53 -10.09 -20.25 -3.58
CA VAL A 53 -9.87 -21.45 -4.37
C VAL A 53 -10.63 -21.34 -5.68
N TYR A 54 -9.90 -21.46 -6.79
CA TYR A 54 -10.47 -21.45 -8.14
C TYR A 54 -10.43 -22.85 -8.72
N SER A 55 -11.52 -23.27 -9.33
CA SER A 55 -11.65 -24.58 -9.96
C SER A 55 -11.94 -24.44 -11.44
N ASN A 56 -11.14 -25.12 -12.26
CA ASN A 56 -11.32 -25.22 -13.70
C ASN A 56 -11.07 -26.68 -14.12
N PRO A 57 -12.12 -27.48 -14.33
CA PRO A 57 -11.96 -28.90 -14.69
C PRO A 57 -11.18 -29.12 -16.00
N MET A 58 -11.22 -28.13 -16.91
CA MET A 58 -10.57 -28.22 -18.21
C MET A 58 -9.72 -26.99 -18.52
N PRO A 59 -8.59 -26.82 -17.82
CA PRO A 59 -7.74 -25.66 -18.03
C PRO A 59 -7.01 -25.77 -19.38
N THR A 60 -6.83 -24.63 -20.06
CA THR A 60 -6.03 -24.55 -21.30
C THR A 60 -4.54 -24.78 -21.03
N ASN A 61 -4.05 -24.29 -19.88
CA ASN A 61 -2.73 -24.60 -19.34
C ASN A 61 -2.92 -25.58 -18.17
N ARG A 62 -2.35 -26.78 -18.29
CA ARG A 62 -2.54 -27.84 -17.30
C ARG A 62 -1.56 -27.81 -16.13
N GLY A 63 -0.63 -26.87 -16.09
CA GLY A 63 0.43 -26.76 -15.11
C GLY A 63 1.81 -26.77 -15.78
N SER A 64 2.87 -27.00 -15.04
CA SER A 64 4.27 -26.96 -15.45
C SER A 64 4.99 -25.60 -15.32
N ASP A 65 4.29 -24.57 -14.87
CA ASP A 65 4.98 -23.30 -14.51
C ASP A 65 5.43 -23.32 -13.05
N ARG A 66 6.38 -22.45 -12.71
CA ARG A 66 6.86 -22.31 -11.33
C ARG A 66 5.71 -22.05 -10.38
N GLY A 67 5.58 -22.89 -9.36
CA GLY A 67 4.57 -22.77 -8.33
C GLY A 67 3.17 -23.26 -8.69
N LEU A 68 2.95 -23.75 -9.92
CA LEU A 68 1.67 -24.32 -10.34
C LEU A 68 1.85 -25.72 -10.93
N THR A 69 1.55 -26.73 -10.14
CA THR A 69 1.62 -28.14 -10.55
C THR A 69 0.37 -28.62 -11.25
N ASP A 70 -0.81 -28.08 -10.89
CA ASP A 70 -2.11 -28.44 -11.44
C ASP A 70 -3.04 -27.22 -11.55
N ALA A 71 -3.30 -26.79 -12.77
CA ALA A 71 -4.15 -25.63 -13.05
C ALA A 71 -5.65 -25.89 -12.90
N ARG A 72 -6.08 -27.14 -12.60
CA ARG A 72 -7.49 -27.44 -12.30
C ARG A 72 -7.94 -26.87 -10.96
N SER A 73 -7.00 -26.64 -10.04
CA SER A 73 -7.28 -26.03 -8.74
C SER A 73 -6.17 -25.04 -8.40
N ILE A 74 -6.51 -23.77 -8.38
CA ILE A 74 -5.55 -22.70 -8.07
C ILE A 74 -5.97 -22.03 -6.77
N ASN A 75 -5.04 -21.98 -5.81
CA ASN A 75 -5.23 -21.29 -4.54
C ASN A 75 -4.54 -19.93 -4.60
N VAL A 76 -5.28 -18.88 -4.25
CA VAL A 76 -4.76 -17.50 -4.13
C VAL A 76 -5.04 -17.00 -2.73
N THR A 77 -4.00 -16.66 -2.00
CA THR A 77 -4.14 -16.09 -0.66
C THR A 77 -3.98 -14.58 -0.75
N LEU A 78 -4.98 -13.86 -0.25
CA LEU A 78 -5.00 -12.39 -0.21
C LEU A 78 -5.24 -11.90 1.20
N GLN A 79 -4.53 -10.85 1.58
CA GLN A 79 -4.84 -10.05 2.75
C GLN A 79 -5.73 -8.88 2.32
N HIS A 80 -6.82 -8.68 3.06
CA HIS A 80 -7.72 -7.54 2.93
C HIS A 80 -7.60 -6.70 4.18
N THR A 81 -7.21 -5.45 4.02
CA THR A 81 -7.14 -4.49 5.10
C THR A 81 -8.35 -3.57 5.04
N ILE A 82 -9.15 -3.56 6.11
CA ILE A 82 -10.32 -2.70 6.27
C ILE A 82 -9.93 -1.58 7.21
N LEU A 83 -9.94 -0.34 6.70
CA LEU A 83 -9.50 0.84 7.43
C LEU A 83 -10.67 1.66 7.94
N GLN A 84 -10.52 2.22 9.14
CA GLN A 84 -11.40 3.27 9.63
C GLN A 84 -10.97 4.61 9.02
N LEU A 85 -11.88 5.25 8.28
CA LEU A 85 -11.58 6.57 7.72
C LEU A 85 -11.62 7.64 8.83
N PRO A 86 -10.62 8.55 8.87
CA PRO A 86 -10.58 9.60 9.87
C PRO A 86 -11.72 10.62 9.67
N LYS A 87 -12.17 11.21 10.78
CA LYS A 87 -13.04 12.38 10.79
C LYS A 87 -12.18 13.61 11.02
N ASN A 88 -11.77 14.28 9.95
CA ASN A 88 -10.94 15.46 10.00
C ASN A 88 -11.37 16.51 8.96
N GLU A 89 -10.74 17.68 8.99
CA GLU A 89 -10.99 18.81 8.08
C GLU A 89 -10.04 18.79 6.86
N TYR A 90 -9.49 17.61 6.50
CA TYR A 90 -8.60 17.50 5.36
C TYR A 90 -9.29 17.93 4.06
N LYS A 91 -8.64 18.81 3.30
CA LYS A 91 -9.14 19.30 2.02
C LYS A 91 -8.44 18.61 0.87
N PRO A 92 -9.18 17.96 -0.03
CA PRO A 92 -8.63 17.38 -1.24
C PRO A 92 -7.84 18.43 -2.06
N ARG A 93 -6.80 17.97 -2.73
CA ARG A 93 -6.11 18.73 -3.75
C ARG A 93 -6.23 17.97 -5.05
N PHE A 94 -6.63 18.67 -6.09
CA PHE A 94 -6.82 18.05 -7.40
C PHE A 94 -5.51 18.01 -8.21
N GLU A 95 -5.44 17.06 -9.12
CA GLU A 95 -4.32 16.89 -10.01
C GLU A 95 -4.15 18.10 -10.95
N ASP A 96 -2.89 18.41 -11.26
CA ASP A 96 -2.54 19.39 -12.28
C ASP A 96 -1.78 18.63 -13.39
N PRO A 97 -2.26 18.69 -14.66
CA PRO A 97 -1.67 17.90 -15.75
C PRO A 97 -0.21 18.25 -16.08
N ARG A 98 0.32 19.34 -15.52
CA ARG A 98 1.72 19.74 -15.68
C ARG A 98 2.68 18.97 -14.77
N ILE A 99 2.15 18.27 -13.77
CA ILE A 99 2.93 17.57 -12.74
C ILE A 99 2.33 16.18 -12.54
N GLY A 100 3.19 15.14 -12.56
CA GLY A 100 2.76 13.77 -12.26
C GLY A 100 2.59 13.55 -10.76
N TYR A 101 1.45 12.94 -10.39
CA TYR A 101 1.12 12.51 -9.03
C TYR A 101 0.60 11.09 -9.02
N PHE A 102 0.67 10.44 -7.88
CA PHE A 102 -0.26 9.35 -7.59
C PHE A 102 -1.60 9.97 -7.19
N SER A 103 -2.67 9.53 -7.81
CA SER A 103 -4.01 10.10 -7.59
C SER A 103 -5.09 9.03 -7.47
N THR A 104 -6.16 9.38 -6.79
CA THR A 104 -7.42 8.64 -6.83
C THR A 104 -8.29 9.25 -7.91
N GLN A 105 -8.58 8.47 -8.94
CA GLN A 105 -9.40 8.90 -10.06
C GLN A 105 -10.87 9.02 -9.63
N THR A 106 -11.46 10.17 -9.91
CA THR A 106 -12.88 10.43 -9.67
C THR A 106 -13.50 11.17 -10.84
N THR A 107 -14.76 10.86 -11.12
CA THR A 107 -15.55 11.52 -12.14
C THR A 107 -16.71 12.25 -11.48
N ASP A 108 -16.77 13.56 -11.62
CA ASP A 108 -17.89 14.37 -11.13
C ASP A 108 -19.05 14.27 -12.14
N MET A 109 -20.11 13.58 -11.73
CA MET A 109 -21.33 13.41 -12.52
C MET A 109 -22.40 14.44 -12.15
N THR A 110 -22.09 15.42 -11.29
CA THR A 110 -23.06 16.40 -10.79
C THR A 110 -23.09 17.69 -11.59
N SER A 111 -22.05 17.96 -12.39
CA SER A 111 -21.98 19.15 -13.27
C SER A 111 -22.27 18.77 -14.72
N PRO A 112 -23.45 19.09 -15.28
CA PRO A 112 -23.80 18.76 -16.67
C PRO A 112 -23.03 19.61 -17.69
N ASP A 113 -22.49 20.75 -17.28
CA ASP A 113 -21.84 21.72 -18.17
C ASP A 113 -20.31 21.62 -18.17
N ASP A 114 -19.74 20.68 -17.42
CA ASP A 114 -18.29 20.55 -17.34
C ASP A 114 -17.75 19.65 -18.46
N VAL A 115 -16.93 20.22 -19.32
CA VAL A 115 -16.29 19.51 -20.45
C VAL A 115 -15.29 18.45 -19.96
N THR A 116 -14.75 18.64 -18.75
CA THR A 116 -13.82 17.72 -18.11
C THR A 116 -14.31 17.33 -16.71
N PRO A 117 -15.10 16.26 -16.60
CA PRO A 117 -15.70 15.87 -15.31
C PRO A 117 -14.71 15.20 -14.35
N TYR A 118 -13.44 15.14 -14.68
CA TYR A 118 -12.41 14.50 -13.86
C TYR A 118 -12.02 15.39 -12.69
N ARG A 119 -12.01 14.79 -11.50
CA ARG A 119 -11.62 15.42 -10.23
C ARG A 119 -10.65 14.51 -9.48
N ASP A 120 -9.53 14.21 -10.17
CA ASP A 120 -8.53 13.28 -9.65
C ASP A 120 -7.81 13.91 -8.48
N MET A 121 -7.89 13.25 -7.33
CA MET A 121 -7.36 13.73 -6.06
C MET A 121 -5.95 13.20 -5.86
N ILE A 122 -4.96 14.09 -5.73
CA ILE A 122 -3.58 13.68 -5.47
C ILE A 122 -3.42 13.03 -4.10
N HIS A 123 -2.56 12.03 -4.03
CA HIS A 123 -2.21 11.39 -2.76
C HIS A 123 -1.20 12.27 -2.02
N ARG A 124 -1.54 12.71 -0.81
CA ARG A 124 -0.63 13.48 0.03
C ARG A 124 -0.88 13.30 1.51
N TRP A 125 0.17 13.49 2.29
CA TRP A 125 0.10 13.51 3.74
C TRP A 125 -0.67 14.73 4.25
N ASN A 126 -1.36 14.57 5.37
CA ASN A 126 -2.00 15.66 6.09
C ASN A 126 -0.97 16.37 6.98
N LEU A 127 -0.24 17.30 6.41
CA LEU A 127 0.76 18.09 7.12
C LEU A 127 0.21 19.48 7.42
N GLU A 128 0.19 19.82 8.70
CA GLU A 128 -0.21 21.15 9.20
C GLU A 128 0.95 21.82 9.91
N LYS A 129 1.16 23.10 9.61
CA LYS A 129 2.14 23.92 10.31
C LYS A 129 1.69 24.19 11.75
N LYS A 130 2.63 24.20 12.71
CA LYS A 130 2.35 24.71 14.07
C LYS A 130 2.00 26.20 14.01
N ASP A 131 2.78 26.97 13.22
CA ASP A 131 2.59 28.40 13.00
C ASP A 131 2.20 28.67 11.54
N PRO A 132 0.90 28.67 11.18
CA PRO A 132 0.46 28.83 9.79
C PRO A 132 0.85 30.16 9.14
N GLY A 133 1.08 31.20 9.94
CA GLY A 133 1.52 32.53 9.48
C GLY A 133 2.98 32.60 9.05
N GLN A 134 3.80 31.60 9.39
CA GLN A 134 5.22 31.60 9.04
C GLN A 134 5.44 30.95 7.67
N THR A 135 6.41 31.47 6.92
CA THR A 135 6.81 30.85 5.64
C THR A 135 7.31 29.42 5.86
N LYS A 136 8.13 29.21 6.88
CA LYS A 136 8.57 27.90 7.34
C LYS A 136 8.15 27.69 8.79
N SER A 137 7.65 26.53 9.12
CA SER A 137 7.24 26.16 10.48
C SER A 137 7.42 24.67 10.70
N GLU A 138 7.66 24.28 11.93
CA GLU A 138 7.51 22.89 12.33
C GLU A 138 6.08 22.40 12.06
N VAL A 139 5.94 21.09 11.87
CA VAL A 139 4.65 20.44 11.71
C VAL A 139 4.01 20.14 13.06
N LYS A 140 2.67 20.16 13.13
CA LYS A 140 1.94 19.75 14.34
C LYS A 140 2.16 18.27 14.66
N LYS A 141 2.12 17.43 13.63
CA LYS A 141 2.35 15.97 13.72
C LYS A 141 3.29 15.56 12.59
N PRO A 142 4.51 15.11 12.88
CA PRO A 142 5.42 14.60 11.85
C PRO A 142 4.93 13.28 11.29
N ILE A 143 5.40 12.97 10.09
CA ILE A 143 5.28 11.63 9.50
C ILE A 143 6.34 10.77 10.19
N THR A 144 5.91 9.88 11.08
CA THR A 144 6.82 8.99 11.81
C THR A 144 7.00 7.71 11.04
N TRP A 145 8.25 7.40 10.68
CA TRP A 145 8.64 6.11 10.11
C TRP A 145 9.31 5.25 11.16
N TRP A 146 8.94 3.96 11.18
CA TRP A 146 9.50 2.98 12.10
C TRP A 146 10.34 1.97 11.33
N ILE A 147 11.64 1.88 11.65
CA ILE A 147 12.49 0.81 11.13
C ILE A 147 12.14 -0.46 11.91
N GLU A 148 11.66 -1.49 11.21
CA GLU A 148 11.29 -2.77 11.81
C GLU A 148 12.48 -3.40 12.54
N ASN A 149 12.25 -3.99 13.70
CA ASN A 149 13.29 -4.57 14.54
C ASN A 149 14.02 -5.78 13.90
N THR A 150 13.43 -6.36 12.85
CA THR A 150 14.08 -7.39 12.01
C THR A 150 15.17 -6.84 11.09
N THR A 151 15.25 -5.52 10.91
CA THR A 151 16.31 -4.89 10.10
C THR A 151 17.67 -5.11 10.77
N PRO A 152 18.69 -5.66 10.05
CA PRO A 152 20.01 -5.85 10.61
C PRO A 152 20.63 -4.55 11.12
N ASN A 153 21.32 -4.62 12.25
CA ASN A 153 21.80 -3.43 12.97
C ASN A 153 22.71 -2.54 12.10
N GLU A 154 23.51 -3.16 11.25
CA GLU A 154 24.45 -2.47 10.34
C GLU A 154 23.75 -1.59 9.31
N PHE A 155 22.49 -1.85 8.98
CA PHE A 155 21.73 -1.06 7.99
C PHE A 155 20.80 -0.02 8.60
N ARG A 156 20.50 -0.08 9.91
CA ARG A 156 19.51 0.81 10.54
C ARG A 156 19.86 2.27 10.40
N GLU A 157 21.11 2.66 10.62
CA GLU A 157 21.51 4.08 10.53
C GLU A 157 21.49 4.58 9.09
N VAL A 158 21.97 3.83 8.11
CA VAL A 158 21.94 4.26 6.70
C VAL A 158 20.51 4.38 6.17
N VAL A 159 19.61 3.48 6.58
CA VAL A 159 18.18 3.57 6.25
C VAL A 159 17.56 4.82 6.86
N LYS A 160 17.83 5.08 8.15
CA LYS A 160 17.36 6.27 8.85
C LYS A 160 17.84 7.56 8.19
N GLU A 161 19.13 7.65 7.88
CA GLU A 161 19.70 8.82 7.19
C GLU A 161 19.02 9.05 5.83
N GLY A 162 18.84 7.98 5.05
CA GLY A 162 18.16 8.04 3.75
C GLY A 162 16.75 8.59 3.84
N VAL A 163 15.98 8.16 4.83
CA VAL A 163 14.61 8.66 5.06
C VAL A 163 14.62 10.12 5.53
N LEU A 164 15.53 10.50 6.43
CA LEU A 164 15.62 11.87 6.94
C LEU A 164 16.05 12.88 5.87
N LEU A 165 16.69 12.47 4.78
CA LEU A 165 17.02 13.35 3.66
C LEU A 165 15.79 14.03 3.06
N TRP A 166 14.63 13.41 3.11
CA TRP A 166 13.38 13.99 2.64
C TRP A 166 12.97 15.26 3.40
N ASN A 167 13.44 15.46 4.64
CA ASN A 167 13.19 16.70 5.37
C ASN A 167 13.71 17.93 4.61
N LYS A 168 14.75 17.81 3.79
CA LYS A 168 15.24 18.91 2.94
C LYS A 168 14.19 19.36 1.92
N ALA A 169 13.48 18.42 1.32
CA ALA A 169 12.40 18.71 0.38
C ALA A 169 11.18 19.31 1.09
N PHE A 170 10.79 18.76 2.24
CA PHE A 170 9.68 19.29 3.04
C PHE A 170 9.98 20.68 3.58
N GLU A 171 11.23 20.95 3.96
CA GLU A 171 11.63 22.28 4.41
C GLU A 171 11.55 23.34 3.29
N GLN A 172 11.90 22.96 2.05
CA GLN A 172 11.69 23.85 0.89
C GLN A 172 10.20 24.13 0.65
N ALA A 173 9.33 23.16 0.94
CA ALA A 173 7.88 23.33 0.89
C ALA A 173 7.31 24.06 2.11
N GLY A 174 8.15 24.45 3.07
CA GLY A 174 7.77 25.24 4.25
C GLY A 174 7.46 24.43 5.51
N PHE A 175 7.80 23.12 5.53
CA PHE A 175 7.56 22.23 6.66
C PHE A 175 8.89 21.79 7.29
N ILE A 176 9.17 22.26 8.50
CA ILE A 176 10.38 21.91 9.26
C ILE A 176 10.10 20.62 10.03
N ASN A 177 11.06 19.69 10.06
CA ASN A 177 10.96 18.42 10.77
C ASN A 177 9.68 17.64 10.43
N ALA A 178 9.34 17.59 9.14
CA ALA A 178 8.15 16.90 8.66
C ALA A 178 8.22 15.37 8.82
N ILE A 179 9.42 14.80 8.82
CA ILE A 179 9.68 13.38 8.97
C ILE A 179 10.54 13.13 10.21
N GLU A 180 10.15 12.15 11.01
CA GLU A 180 10.96 11.54 12.05
C GLU A 180 11.12 10.04 11.80
N VAL A 181 12.22 9.47 12.27
CA VAL A 181 12.50 8.04 12.17
C VAL A 181 12.78 7.47 13.54
N LYS A 182 12.11 6.37 13.85
CA LYS A 182 12.27 5.60 15.10
C LYS A 182 12.61 4.15 14.77
N ILE A 183 13.16 3.44 15.73
CA ILE A 183 13.40 1.99 15.63
C ILE A 183 12.31 1.30 16.44
N GLN A 184 11.70 0.27 15.86
CA GLN A 184 10.72 -0.56 16.54
C GLN A 184 11.38 -1.25 17.73
N PRO A 185 10.84 -1.13 18.95
CA PRO A 185 11.32 -1.88 20.10
C PRO A 185 11.20 -3.39 19.90
N ASP A 186 12.10 -4.17 20.47
CA ASP A 186 12.05 -5.64 20.38
C ASP A 186 10.85 -6.23 21.14
N ASP A 187 10.34 -5.51 22.13
CA ASP A 187 9.16 -5.84 22.95
C ASP A 187 7.89 -5.12 22.47
N ALA A 188 7.88 -4.55 21.27
CA ALA A 188 6.70 -3.87 20.72
C ALA A 188 5.49 -4.81 20.66
N ASP A 189 4.35 -4.35 21.15
CA ASP A 189 3.07 -5.05 21.13
C ASP A 189 2.26 -4.84 19.85
N TRP A 190 2.87 -4.23 18.83
CA TRP A 190 2.32 -3.93 17.52
C TRP A 190 3.22 -4.44 16.40
N ASP A 191 2.64 -4.66 15.24
CA ASP A 191 3.36 -5.07 14.02
C ASP A 191 3.01 -4.15 12.83
N ALA A 192 3.66 -4.37 11.69
CA ALA A 192 3.46 -3.57 10.47
C ALA A 192 2.03 -3.65 9.87
N GLY A 193 1.16 -4.52 10.40
CA GLY A 193 -0.25 -4.54 10.02
C GLY A 193 -1.08 -3.43 10.66
N ASP A 194 -0.57 -2.76 11.70
CA ASP A 194 -1.26 -1.67 12.38
C ASP A 194 -1.06 -0.34 11.63
N ILE A 195 -2.12 0.17 11.00
CA ILE A 195 -2.07 1.39 10.17
C ILE A 195 -1.56 2.64 10.90
N ARG A 196 -1.55 2.64 12.23
CA ARG A 196 -1.03 3.77 13.03
C ARG A 196 0.48 3.95 12.93
N TYR A 197 1.19 2.93 12.42
CA TYR A 197 2.64 2.91 12.28
C TYR A 197 3.02 2.79 10.81
N ASN A 198 3.81 3.72 10.30
CA ASN A 198 4.42 3.58 8.97
C ASN A 198 5.71 2.80 9.14
N VAL A 199 5.82 1.64 8.54
CA VAL A 199 6.92 0.72 8.81
C VAL A 199 7.83 0.55 7.60
N LEU A 200 9.14 0.67 7.87
CA LEU A 200 10.20 0.29 6.94
C LEU A 200 10.57 -1.16 7.24
N ARG A 201 10.09 -2.05 6.39
CA ARG A 201 10.25 -3.49 6.55
C ARG A 201 11.48 -4.00 5.85
N TRP A 202 12.19 -4.89 6.49
CA TRP A 202 13.34 -5.57 5.91
C TRP A 202 12.94 -6.94 5.38
N THR A 203 13.24 -7.21 4.10
CA THR A 203 12.97 -8.49 3.47
C THR A 203 14.21 -9.05 2.78
N SER A 204 14.29 -10.37 2.69
CA SER A 204 15.33 -11.06 1.96
C SER A 204 14.70 -12.22 1.20
N SER A 205 14.53 -12.02 -0.09
CA SER A 205 13.87 -12.99 -0.97
C SER A 205 14.88 -13.59 -1.96
N PRO A 206 14.84 -14.91 -2.19
CA PRO A 206 15.64 -15.51 -3.25
C PRO A 206 15.10 -15.08 -4.62
N ASN A 207 15.86 -14.28 -5.36
CA ASN A 207 15.48 -13.78 -6.69
C ASN A 207 14.21 -12.89 -6.66
N PRO A 208 14.21 -11.77 -5.90
CA PRO A 208 13.05 -10.90 -5.82
C PRO A 208 12.77 -10.22 -7.18
N PRO A 209 11.49 -10.00 -7.53
CA PRO A 209 11.12 -9.33 -8.78
C PRO A 209 11.35 -7.80 -8.74
N PHE A 210 11.60 -7.24 -7.56
CA PHE A 210 11.84 -5.81 -7.30
C PHE A 210 12.71 -5.66 -6.05
N GLY A 211 13.35 -4.51 -5.90
CA GLY A 211 14.21 -4.24 -4.76
C GLY A 211 13.58 -3.45 -3.63
N GLY A 212 12.42 -2.94 -3.87
CA GLY A 212 11.60 -2.26 -2.86
C GLY A 212 10.19 -2.05 -3.37
N TYR A 213 9.26 -1.97 -2.43
CA TYR A 213 7.85 -1.69 -2.71
C TYR A 213 7.28 -0.84 -1.58
N GLY A 214 6.68 0.29 -1.93
CA GLY A 214 6.16 1.26 -0.97
C GLY A 214 4.68 1.57 -1.20
N PRO A 215 3.75 0.71 -0.76
CA PRO A 215 2.33 1.00 -0.83
C PRO A 215 1.93 2.07 0.17
N SER A 216 0.95 2.89 -0.19
CA SER A 216 0.27 3.79 0.72
C SER A 216 -1.21 3.45 0.82
N PHE A 217 -1.78 3.64 2.01
CA PHE A 217 -3.21 3.53 2.26
C PHE A 217 -3.82 4.92 2.16
N VAL A 218 -4.75 5.09 1.25
CA VAL A 218 -5.28 6.41 0.90
C VAL A 218 -6.78 6.46 1.16
N ASN A 219 -7.23 7.55 1.73
CA ASN A 219 -8.66 7.84 1.86
C ASN A 219 -9.25 8.10 0.45
N PRO A 220 -10.12 7.22 -0.06
CA PRO A 220 -10.64 7.32 -1.43
C PRO A 220 -11.55 8.55 -1.64
N ARG A 221 -11.97 9.21 -0.57
CA ARG A 221 -12.82 10.41 -0.63
C ARG A 221 -12.04 11.71 -0.70
N THR A 222 -10.76 11.69 -0.33
CA THR A 222 -9.99 12.93 -0.16
C THR A 222 -8.57 12.89 -0.74
N GLY A 223 -8.02 11.71 -1.03
CA GLY A 223 -6.61 11.55 -1.40
C GLY A 223 -5.63 11.65 -0.22
N GLU A 224 -6.12 11.78 1.03
CA GLU A 224 -5.26 11.79 2.22
C GLU A 224 -4.56 10.46 2.40
N ILE A 225 -3.24 10.47 2.55
CA ILE A 225 -2.47 9.28 2.92
C ILE A 225 -2.66 9.04 4.42
N LEU A 226 -3.23 7.89 4.76
CA LEU A 226 -3.55 7.48 6.13
C LEU A 226 -2.39 6.74 6.79
N GLY A 227 -1.62 6.02 5.99
CA GLY A 227 -0.44 5.28 6.39
C GLY A 227 0.30 4.75 5.18
N ALA A 228 1.52 4.30 5.37
CA ALA A 228 2.32 3.69 4.32
C ALA A 228 3.35 2.73 4.91
N ASP A 229 3.64 1.66 4.17
CA ASP A 229 4.74 0.77 4.47
C ASP A 229 5.74 0.77 3.32
N ILE A 230 7.00 0.57 3.63
CA ILE A 230 8.04 0.38 2.62
C ILE A 230 8.75 -0.93 2.90
N MET A 231 8.75 -1.80 1.91
CA MET A 231 9.50 -3.02 1.92
C MET A 231 10.85 -2.79 1.23
N LEU A 232 11.94 -3.07 1.95
CA LEU A 232 13.32 -2.95 1.47
C LEU A 232 13.89 -4.35 1.28
N GLU A 233 14.28 -4.68 0.06
CA GLU A 233 14.90 -5.98 -0.26
C GLU A 233 16.41 -5.91 -0.09
N TYR A 234 16.97 -6.90 0.61
CA TYR A 234 18.40 -7.01 0.88
C TYR A 234 19.27 -6.98 -0.40
N VAL A 235 18.72 -7.44 -1.54
CA VAL A 235 19.47 -7.47 -2.82
C VAL A 235 19.99 -6.09 -3.27
N TYR A 236 19.47 -4.99 -2.69
CA TYR A 236 19.90 -3.62 -2.97
C TYR A 236 20.99 -3.10 -2.03
N PHE A 237 21.39 -3.86 -1.05
CA PHE A 237 22.43 -3.57 -0.07
C PHE A 237 23.57 -4.58 -0.18
#